data_0496a6abc8ef9dd247ac26b2b0f75391
#
_entry.id   0496a6abc8ef9dd247ac26b2b0f75391
#
_cell.length_a   1.000
_cell.length_b   1.000
_cell.length_c   1.000
_cell.angle_alpha   90.00
_cell.angle_beta   90.00
_cell.angle_gamma   90.00
#
_symmetry.space_group_name_H-M   'P 1'
#
loop_
_entity.id
_entity.type
_entity.pdbx_description
1 polymer ?
#
loop_
_entity_poly.entity_id
_entity_poly.type
_entity_poly.pdbx_seq_one_letter_code
_entity_poly.pdbx_strand_id
1 'polypeptide(L)'
;MSIILANYNEEKYIAEAIESVINQTYTNWELIIIDDASTDRSQDIINSYKDSRIKTRFCKKNNHVAYASNLGIDMAIGEYIAKIDSDDVWEAEKLEKQVLFMEEHTEYGVCFSKVNIIDEDSKEANTKFSDIFELFDNVKNRSQEEWIKYFLKNGNCLCNASAVIRKAALECVGGHYNLAFVGAEDYELWMRLIIKFPIYIMDERLVRYRWEEAAGKISGFSLGKIYATFNLQTMVKSKMFDYMSDERSEERRVGKECRSRWS
;
A
#
# COMPACT_ATOMS: atom_id res chain seq x y z
N MET A 1 -5.26 12.36 8.06
CA MET A 1 -4.84 11.05 7.52
C MET A 1 -6.06 10.25 7.11
N SER A 2 -6.10 9.67 5.90
CA SER A 2 -7.13 8.71 5.50
C SER A 2 -6.50 7.34 5.33
N ILE A 3 -7.05 6.36 6.03
CA ILE A 3 -6.59 4.97 6.01
C ILE A 3 -7.59 4.17 5.19
N ILE A 4 -7.12 3.46 4.18
CA ILE A 4 -7.95 2.64 3.30
C ILE A 4 -7.76 1.17 3.68
N LEU A 5 -8.86 0.48 3.97
CA LEU A 5 -8.91 -0.94 4.23
C LEU A 5 -9.86 -1.59 3.24
N ALA A 6 -9.30 -2.32 2.27
CA ALA A 6 -10.08 -3.14 1.35
C ALA A 6 -10.20 -4.55 1.92
N ASN A 7 -11.44 -5.06 2.03
CA ASN A 7 -11.74 -6.35 2.62
C ASN A 7 -12.50 -7.26 1.66
N TYR A 8 -12.16 -8.55 1.66
CA TYR A 8 -12.94 -9.59 1.00
C TYR A 8 -12.72 -10.95 1.67
N ASN A 9 -13.73 -11.44 2.41
CA ASN A 9 -13.70 -12.75 3.09
C ASN A 9 -12.51 -12.96 4.03
N GLU A 10 -12.29 -11.98 4.94
CA GLU A 10 -11.23 -12.04 5.95
C GLU A 10 -11.81 -11.99 7.38
N GLU A 11 -12.91 -12.72 7.63
CA GLU A 11 -13.57 -12.75 8.95
C GLU A 11 -12.62 -13.13 10.09
N LYS A 12 -11.54 -13.87 9.77
CA LYS A 12 -10.55 -14.32 10.74
C LYS A 12 -9.67 -13.17 11.24
N TYR A 13 -9.35 -12.19 10.38
CA TYR A 13 -8.30 -11.20 10.64
C TYR A 13 -8.78 -9.76 10.67
N ILE A 14 -9.91 -9.45 10.03
CA ILE A 14 -10.40 -8.08 9.87
C ILE A 14 -10.54 -7.32 11.19
N ALA A 15 -10.90 -8.01 12.28
CA ALA A 15 -11.01 -7.38 13.60
C ALA A 15 -9.64 -6.89 14.09
N GLU A 16 -8.59 -7.72 13.97
CA GLU A 16 -7.23 -7.37 14.39
C GLU A 16 -6.69 -6.19 13.57
N ALA A 17 -6.95 -6.17 12.28
CA ALA A 17 -6.58 -5.05 11.40
C ALA A 17 -7.26 -3.74 11.83
N ILE A 18 -8.58 -3.74 12.06
CA ILE A 18 -9.34 -2.57 12.51
C ILE A 18 -8.83 -2.09 13.87
N GLU A 19 -8.63 -2.98 14.83
CA GLU A 19 -8.16 -2.64 16.17
C GLU A 19 -6.75 -2.06 16.14
N SER A 20 -5.87 -2.52 15.25
CA SER A 20 -4.54 -1.95 15.09
C SER A 20 -4.55 -0.49 14.62
N VAL A 21 -5.58 -0.10 13.85
CA VAL A 21 -5.80 1.30 13.46
C VAL A 21 -6.40 2.12 14.61
N ILE A 22 -7.39 1.58 15.32
CA ILE A 22 -8.03 2.27 16.46
C ILE A 22 -6.99 2.59 17.55
N ASN A 23 -6.04 1.68 17.76
CA ASN A 23 -5.00 1.80 18.78
C ASN A 23 -3.77 2.63 18.35
N GLN A 24 -3.80 3.31 17.21
CA GLN A 24 -2.71 4.20 16.80
C GLN A 24 -2.54 5.39 17.76
N THR A 25 -1.29 5.73 18.09
CA THR A 25 -0.96 6.90 18.91
C THR A 25 -1.31 8.21 18.22
N TYR A 26 -1.18 8.28 16.91
CA TYR A 26 -1.67 9.37 16.09
C TYR A 26 -3.19 9.29 15.94
N THR A 27 -3.93 10.26 16.48
CA THR A 27 -5.40 10.19 16.60
C THR A 27 -6.19 10.90 15.51
N ASN A 28 -5.54 11.75 14.69
CA ASN A 28 -6.21 12.54 13.64
C ASN A 28 -6.33 11.74 12.32
N TRP A 29 -7.11 10.68 12.35
CA TRP A 29 -7.35 9.80 11.19
C TRP A 29 -8.83 9.51 10.96
N GLU A 30 -9.14 9.12 9.75
CA GLU A 30 -10.37 8.41 9.37
C GLU A 30 -9.97 7.04 8.80
N LEU A 31 -10.76 6.01 9.10
CA LEU A 31 -10.63 4.67 8.52
C LEU A 31 -11.79 4.42 7.55
N ILE A 32 -11.45 4.17 6.29
CA ILE A 32 -12.41 3.92 5.22
C ILE A 32 -12.32 2.44 4.86
N ILE A 33 -13.34 1.67 5.27
CA ILE A 33 -13.41 0.23 5.04
C ILE A 33 -14.31 -0.01 3.82
N ILE A 34 -13.76 -0.63 2.80
CA ILE A 34 -14.49 -1.06 1.61
C ILE A 34 -14.57 -2.60 1.62
N ASP A 35 -15.74 -3.12 1.90
CA ASP A 35 -16.01 -4.55 1.79
C ASP A 35 -16.44 -4.89 0.36
N ASP A 36 -15.65 -5.71 -0.31
CA ASP A 36 -15.83 -6.04 -1.72
C ASP A 36 -16.74 -7.26 -1.93
N ALA A 37 -17.94 -7.21 -1.31
CA ALA A 37 -18.97 -8.25 -1.35
C ALA A 37 -18.57 -9.55 -0.64
N SER A 38 -18.06 -9.45 0.58
CA SER A 38 -17.78 -10.62 1.41
C SER A 38 -19.03 -11.47 1.66
N THR A 39 -18.84 -12.78 1.70
CA THR A 39 -19.88 -13.79 1.94
C THR A 39 -19.73 -14.50 3.28
N ASP A 40 -18.67 -14.20 4.01
CA ASP A 40 -18.39 -14.65 5.37
C ASP A 40 -18.93 -13.63 6.41
N ARG A 41 -18.48 -13.71 7.65
CA ARG A 41 -18.91 -12.80 8.72
C ARG A 41 -18.19 -11.45 8.75
N SER A 42 -17.35 -11.14 7.75
CA SER A 42 -16.60 -9.87 7.70
C SER A 42 -17.51 -8.66 7.85
N GLN A 43 -18.67 -8.64 7.16
CA GLN A 43 -19.60 -7.51 7.21
C GLN A 43 -20.23 -7.33 8.61
N ASP A 44 -20.54 -8.42 9.31
CA ASP A 44 -21.06 -8.36 10.68
C ASP A 44 -19.99 -7.79 11.63
N ILE A 45 -18.75 -8.23 11.48
CA ILE A 45 -17.62 -7.75 12.28
C ILE A 45 -17.39 -6.25 12.04
N ILE A 46 -17.31 -5.82 10.78
CA ILE A 46 -17.16 -4.40 10.43
C ILE A 46 -18.30 -3.55 11.02
N ASN A 47 -19.54 -4.01 10.92
CA ASN A 47 -20.72 -3.32 11.45
C ASN A 47 -20.77 -3.26 12.99
N SER A 48 -20.01 -4.08 13.69
CA SER A 48 -19.94 -4.07 15.16
C SER A 48 -19.18 -2.86 15.72
N TYR A 49 -18.26 -2.28 14.96
CA TYR A 49 -17.49 -1.10 15.36
C TYR A 49 -18.33 0.18 15.30
N LYS A 50 -18.26 1.00 16.37
CA LYS A 50 -19.06 2.23 16.53
C LYS A 50 -18.21 3.50 16.65
N ASP A 51 -16.92 3.43 16.26
CA ASP A 51 -16.07 4.62 16.23
C ASP A 51 -16.50 5.55 15.09
N SER A 52 -16.75 6.82 15.40
CA SER A 52 -17.22 7.83 14.44
C SER A 52 -16.20 8.17 13.34
N ARG A 53 -14.94 7.79 13.52
CA ARG A 53 -13.87 7.95 12.53
C ARG A 53 -13.88 6.84 11.47
N ILE A 54 -14.66 5.78 11.68
CA ILE A 54 -14.80 4.65 10.74
C ILE A 54 -15.95 4.92 9.76
N LYS A 55 -15.63 4.88 8.48
CA LYS A 55 -16.59 4.96 7.36
C LYS A 55 -16.58 3.63 6.63
N THR A 56 -17.75 3.11 6.31
CA THR A 56 -17.89 1.79 5.67
C THR A 56 -18.64 1.88 4.35
N ARG A 57 -18.23 1.06 3.38
CA ARG A 57 -18.96 0.86 2.13
C ARG A 57 -18.97 -0.62 1.77
N PHE A 58 -20.15 -1.18 1.54
CA PHE A 58 -20.35 -2.58 1.13
C PHE A 58 -20.67 -2.63 -0.35
N CYS A 59 -19.82 -3.32 -1.13
CA CYS A 59 -20.02 -3.53 -2.56
C CYS A 59 -21.06 -4.62 -2.83
N LYS A 60 -21.71 -4.59 -3.99
CA LYS A 60 -22.70 -5.60 -4.39
C LYS A 60 -22.07 -6.82 -5.08
N LYS A 61 -20.86 -6.69 -5.58
CA LYS A 61 -20.09 -7.75 -6.24
C LYS A 61 -18.61 -7.53 -5.99
N ASN A 62 -17.84 -8.61 -6.03
CA ASN A 62 -16.39 -8.54 -5.96
C ASN A 62 -15.82 -7.93 -7.25
N ASN A 63 -15.03 -6.87 -7.11
CA ASN A 63 -14.35 -6.16 -8.19
C ASN A 63 -12.84 -6.13 -8.00
N HIS A 64 -12.31 -6.91 -7.06
CA HIS A 64 -10.92 -7.02 -6.66
C HIS A 64 -10.35 -5.81 -5.90
N VAL A 65 -9.22 -6.06 -5.22
CA VAL A 65 -8.60 -5.16 -4.25
C VAL A 65 -8.28 -3.77 -4.79
N ALA A 66 -7.81 -3.66 -6.04
CA ALA A 66 -7.50 -2.38 -6.67
C ALA A 66 -8.73 -1.48 -6.81
N TYR A 67 -9.87 -2.04 -7.21
CA TYR A 67 -11.13 -1.30 -7.32
C TYR A 67 -11.63 -0.86 -5.95
N ALA A 68 -11.64 -1.76 -4.97
CA ALA A 68 -12.04 -1.43 -3.60
C ALA A 68 -11.14 -0.34 -3.00
N SER A 69 -9.82 -0.44 -3.21
CA SER A 69 -8.87 0.59 -2.77
C SER A 69 -9.14 1.95 -3.43
N ASN A 70 -9.43 1.98 -4.72
CA ASN A 70 -9.77 3.22 -5.43
C ASN A 70 -11.06 3.86 -4.90
N LEU A 71 -12.10 3.08 -4.59
CA LEU A 71 -13.30 3.59 -3.93
C LEU A 71 -12.98 4.23 -2.57
N GLY A 72 -12.05 3.64 -1.82
CA GLY A 72 -11.58 4.22 -0.56
C GLY A 72 -10.81 5.52 -0.78
N ILE A 73 -9.96 5.60 -1.79
CA ILE A 73 -9.21 6.81 -2.16
C ILE A 73 -10.19 7.94 -2.56
N ASP A 74 -11.25 7.63 -3.31
CA ASP A 74 -12.28 8.62 -3.70
C ASP A 74 -13.03 9.22 -2.49
N MET A 75 -13.17 8.44 -1.41
CA MET A 75 -13.81 8.89 -0.16
C MET A 75 -12.86 9.63 0.78
N ALA A 76 -11.55 9.57 0.54
CA ALA A 76 -10.51 10.07 1.42
C ALA A 76 -10.44 11.60 1.41
N ILE A 77 -10.45 12.22 2.61
CA ILE A 77 -10.34 13.66 2.80
C ILE A 77 -9.02 14.11 3.44
N GLY A 78 -8.22 13.15 3.92
CA GLY A 78 -6.95 13.44 4.59
C GLY A 78 -5.84 13.86 3.62
N GLU A 79 -4.88 14.62 4.12
CA GLU A 79 -3.69 15.05 3.39
C GLU A 79 -2.76 13.88 3.04
N TYR A 80 -2.77 12.84 3.86
CA TYR A 80 -2.02 11.60 3.66
C TYR A 80 -2.98 10.43 3.46
N ILE A 81 -2.59 9.52 2.59
CA ILE A 81 -3.27 8.25 2.32
C ILE A 81 -2.38 7.12 2.82
N ALA A 82 -2.92 6.23 3.63
CA ALA A 82 -2.28 4.97 3.99
C ALA A 82 -3.20 3.81 3.61
N LYS A 83 -2.62 2.65 3.31
CA LYS A 83 -3.39 1.42 3.06
C LYS A 83 -2.98 0.36 4.07
N ILE A 84 -3.96 -0.30 4.66
CA ILE A 84 -3.78 -1.53 5.43
C ILE A 84 -4.51 -2.67 4.72
N ASP A 85 -3.90 -3.83 4.61
CA ASP A 85 -4.56 -5.02 4.14
C ASP A 85 -5.35 -5.66 5.29
N SER A 86 -6.50 -6.28 5.00
CA SER A 86 -7.46 -6.73 6.02
C SER A 86 -6.96 -7.90 6.88
N ASP A 87 -5.80 -8.44 6.52
CA ASP A 87 -5.10 -9.52 7.24
C ASP A 87 -3.79 -9.07 7.91
N ASP A 88 -3.40 -7.80 7.75
CA ASP A 88 -2.19 -7.23 8.35
C ASP A 88 -2.49 -6.48 9.66
N VAL A 89 -1.45 -6.19 10.43
CA VAL A 89 -1.54 -5.48 11.71
C VAL A 89 -0.50 -4.38 11.77
N TRP A 90 -0.89 -3.19 12.20
CA TRP A 90 0.04 -2.07 12.38
C TRP A 90 0.54 -1.96 13.82
N GLU A 91 1.80 -1.59 13.99
CA GLU A 91 2.34 -1.19 15.28
C GLU A 91 1.75 0.17 15.71
N ALA A 92 1.54 0.34 17.01
CA ALA A 92 0.80 1.49 17.54
C ALA A 92 1.36 2.86 17.16
N GLU A 93 2.67 2.98 16.98
CA GLU A 93 3.37 4.24 16.68
C GLU A 93 3.54 4.49 15.17
N LYS A 94 3.02 3.62 14.30
CA LYS A 94 3.26 3.68 12.85
C LYS A 94 2.87 5.03 12.27
N LEU A 95 1.64 5.45 12.46
CA LEU A 95 1.15 6.67 11.85
C LEU A 95 1.85 7.92 12.42
N GLU A 96 2.08 7.97 13.71
CA GLU A 96 2.78 9.09 14.36
C GLU A 96 4.18 9.30 13.77
N LYS A 97 4.98 8.23 13.68
CA LYS A 97 6.34 8.29 13.16
C LYS A 97 6.37 8.68 11.68
N GLN A 98 5.50 8.07 10.86
CA GLN A 98 5.51 8.34 9.42
C GLN A 98 4.94 9.72 9.08
N VAL A 99 3.90 10.18 9.79
CA VAL A 99 3.36 11.53 9.59
C VAL A 99 4.39 12.57 9.99
N LEU A 100 5.01 12.44 11.17
CA LEU A 100 6.07 13.35 11.61
C LEU A 100 7.19 13.45 10.58
N PHE A 101 7.67 12.32 10.10
CA PHE A 101 8.68 12.29 9.04
C PHE A 101 8.22 13.02 7.76
N MET A 102 7.00 12.75 7.30
CA MET A 102 6.47 13.37 6.09
C MET A 102 6.22 14.88 6.24
N GLU A 103 5.93 15.37 7.45
CA GLU A 103 5.81 16.81 7.74
C GLU A 103 7.17 17.51 7.76
N GLU A 104 8.20 16.88 8.29
CA GLU A 104 9.57 17.42 8.33
C GLU A 104 10.28 17.35 6.96
N HIS A 105 9.85 16.43 6.09
CA HIS A 105 10.50 16.13 4.82
C HIS A 105 9.50 16.24 3.66
N THR A 106 9.20 17.46 3.27
CA THR A 106 8.17 17.75 2.26
C THR A 106 8.53 17.30 0.84
N GLU A 107 9.79 17.03 0.56
CA GLU A 107 10.29 16.54 -0.72
C GLU A 107 9.86 15.10 -1.04
N TYR A 108 9.56 14.27 -0.01
CA TYR A 108 9.16 12.88 -0.23
C TYR A 108 7.67 12.74 -0.58
N GLY A 109 7.39 11.95 -1.62
CA GLY A 109 6.02 11.64 -2.04
C GLY A 109 5.40 10.50 -1.24
N VAL A 110 6.23 9.57 -0.74
CA VAL A 110 5.80 8.41 0.03
C VAL A 110 6.88 7.97 1.02
N CYS A 111 6.43 7.56 2.21
CA CYS A 111 7.25 6.94 3.25
C CYS A 111 6.76 5.51 3.51
N PHE A 112 7.67 4.54 3.44
CA PHE A 112 7.47 3.15 3.81
C PHE A 112 8.13 2.84 5.15
N SER A 113 7.84 1.70 5.72
CA SER A 113 8.59 1.10 6.83
C SER A 113 8.98 -0.34 6.50
N LYS A 114 9.90 -0.89 7.28
CA LYS A 114 10.13 -2.34 7.32
C LYS A 114 8.96 -3.06 7.97
N VAL A 115 8.95 -4.39 7.85
CA VAL A 115 7.88 -5.23 8.39
C VAL A 115 8.44 -6.39 9.21
N ASN A 116 7.66 -6.92 10.14
CA ASN A 116 7.80 -8.26 10.69
C ASN A 116 6.83 -9.19 9.96
N ILE A 117 7.20 -10.44 9.78
CA ILE A 117 6.30 -11.46 9.24
C ILE A 117 5.59 -12.15 10.41
N ILE A 118 4.28 -12.31 10.30
CA ILE A 118 3.46 -13.10 11.22
C ILE A 118 2.77 -14.25 10.48
N ASP A 119 2.48 -15.32 11.21
CA ASP A 119 1.75 -16.49 10.71
C ASP A 119 0.21 -16.32 10.87
N GLU A 120 -0.51 -17.40 10.56
CA GLU A 120 -1.97 -17.49 10.70
C GLU A 120 -2.51 -17.32 12.13
N ASP A 121 -1.64 -17.47 13.14
CA ASP A 121 -1.96 -17.27 14.56
C ASP A 121 -1.47 -15.92 15.11
N SER A 122 -1.06 -15.00 14.24
CA SER A 122 -0.48 -13.68 14.59
C SER A 122 0.84 -13.76 15.36
N LYS A 123 1.55 -14.90 15.29
CA LYS A 123 2.86 -15.08 15.91
C LYS A 123 3.97 -14.67 14.97
N GLU A 124 5.05 -14.11 15.52
CA GLU A 124 6.23 -13.76 14.71
C GLU A 124 6.80 -15.00 13.99
N ALA A 125 7.02 -14.88 12.70
CA ALA A 125 7.41 -15.95 11.80
C ALA A 125 8.55 -15.54 10.83
N ASN A 126 9.36 -14.56 11.18
CA ASN A 126 10.47 -14.03 10.36
C ASN A 126 11.44 -15.14 9.92
N THR A 127 11.75 -16.08 10.81
CA THR A 127 12.65 -17.21 10.49
C THR A 127 11.96 -18.31 9.71
N LYS A 128 10.67 -18.54 9.92
CA LYS A 128 9.86 -19.52 9.18
C LYS A 128 9.70 -19.11 7.71
N PHE A 129 9.53 -17.80 7.46
CA PHE A 129 9.33 -17.23 6.14
C PHE A 129 10.49 -16.29 5.76
N SER A 130 11.73 -16.76 5.92
CA SER A 130 12.94 -15.95 5.77
C SER A 130 13.04 -15.27 4.41
N ASP A 131 12.65 -15.93 3.32
CA ASP A 131 12.73 -15.36 1.97
C ASP A 131 11.83 -14.11 1.82
N ILE A 132 10.63 -14.16 2.42
CA ILE A 132 9.70 -13.03 2.41
C ILE A 132 10.17 -11.94 3.37
N PHE A 133 10.65 -12.33 4.55
CA PHE A 133 11.22 -11.39 5.51
C PHE A 133 12.40 -10.63 4.91
N GLU A 134 13.37 -11.32 4.32
CA GLU A 134 14.53 -10.71 3.69
C GLU A 134 14.19 -9.81 2.52
N LEU A 135 13.14 -10.12 1.75
CA LEU A 135 12.64 -9.27 0.68
C LEU A 135 12.31 -7.85 1.17
N PHE A 136 11.66 -7.75 2.32
CA PHE A 136 11.24 -6.48 2.91
C PHE A 136 12.28 -5.88 3.87
N ASP A 137 13.14 -6.69 4.49
CA ASP A 137 14.11 -6.23 5.48
C ASP A 137 15.40 -5.71 4.85
N ASN A 138 15.85 -6.32 3.75
CA ASN A 138 17.07 -5.92 3.04
C ASN A 138 16.90 -4.67 2.17
N VAL A 139 15.74 -4.02 2.23
CA VAL A 139 15.46 -2.79 1.49
C VAL A 139 16.23 -1.62 2.10
N LYS A 140 16.89 -0.82 1.26
CA LYS A 140 17.67 0.34 1.67
C LYS A 140 17.20 1.58 0.93
N ASN A 141 17.34 2.75 1.55
CA ASN A 141 17.12 4.01 0.89
C ASN A 141 18.11 4.19 -0.28
N ARG A 142 17.62 4.72 -1.38
CA ARG A 142 18.34 4.93 -2.64
C ARG A 142 17.96 6.29 -3.22
N SER A 143 18.81 6.84 -4.03
CA SER A 143 18.41 7.96 -4.89
C SER A 143 17.28 7.54 -5.84
N GLN A 144 16.55 8.49 -6.37
CA GLN A 144 15.44 8.23 -7.30
C GLN A 144 15.90 7.41 -8.53
N GLU A 145 17.06 7.76 -9.10
CA GLU A 145 17.64 7.03 -10.24
C GLU A 145 18.00 5.58 -9.88
N GLU A 146 18.58 5.36 -8.70
CA GLU A 146 18.90 4.01 -8.21
C GLU A 146 17.65 3.19 -7.95
N TRP A 147 16.56 3.81 -7.44
CA TRP A 147 15.27 3.15 -7.28
C TRP A 147 14.67 2.71 -8.61
N ILE A 148 14.68 3.58 -9.62
CA ILE A 148 14.21 3.25 -10.98
C ILE A 148 14.96 2.03 -11.51
N LYS A 149 16.30 2.04 -11.43
CA LYS A 149 17.14 0.90 -11.87
C LYS A 149 16.85 -0.37 -11.07
N TYR A 150 16.67 -0.23 -9.75
CA TYR A 150 16.38 -1.37 -8.86
C TYR A 150 15.07 -2.04 -9.24
N PHE A 151 14.00 -1.26 -9.37
CA PHE A 151 12.68 -1.78 -9.73
C PHE A 151 12.64 -2.43 -11.10
N LEU A 152 13.30 -1.83 -12.08
CA LEU A 152 13.43 -2.43 -13.42
C LEU A 152 14.14 -3.79 -13.38
N LYS A 153 15.14 -3.92 -12.54
CA LYS A 153 15.95 -5.15 -12.45
C LYS A 153 15.31 -6.21 -11.56
N ASN A 154 14.85 -5.85 -10.37
CA ASN A 154 14.53 -6.79 -9.30
C ASN A 154 13.02 -6.95 -9.07
N GLY A 155 12.18 -5.99 -9.49
CA GLY A 155 10.74 -5.99 -9.20
C GLY A 155 10.39 -5.30 -7.89
N ASN A 156 9.17 -5.53 -7.39
CA ASN A 156 8.66 -4.93 -6.16
C ASN A 156 9.32 -5.56 -4.92
N CYS A 157 9.75 -4.71 -4.01
CA CYS A 157 10.26 -5.07 -2.70
C CYS A 157 9.66 -4.20 -1.58
N LEU A 158 8.60 -3.45 -1.89
CA LEU A 158 7.95 -2.52 -0.96
C LEU A 158 6.61 -3.11 -0.51
N CYS A 159 6.42 -3.20 0.80
CA CYS A 159 5.16 -3.67 1.38
C CYS A 159 4.09 -2.59 1.27
N ASN A 160 2.97 -2.91 0.62
CA ASN A 160 1.86 -1.98 0.40
C ASN A 160 1.26 -1.45 1.72
N ALA A 161 1.07 -2.34 2.71
CA ALA A 161 0.54 -1.97 4.01
C ALA A 161 1.47 -1.06 4.83
N SER A 162 2.73 -0.90 4.43
CA SER A 162 3.68 -0.02 5.12
C SER A 162 3.65 1.43 4.63
N ALA A 163 3.04 1.70 3.48
CA ALA A 163 3.06 3.00 2.83
C ALA A 163 2.23 4.06 3.54
N VAL A 164 2.78 5.29 3.61
CA VAL A 164 2.06 6.54 3.84
C VAL A 164 2.40 7.47 2.67
N ILE A 165 1.39 7.85 1.90
CA ILE A 165 1.52 8.59 0.64
C ILE A 165 0.98 9.99 0.86
N ARG A 166 1.69 11.02 0.42
CA ARG A 166 1.14 12.38 0.32
C ARG A 166 0.05 12.40 -0.75
N LYS A 167 -1.17 12.79 -0.39
CA LYS A 167 -2.32 12.78 -1.32
C LYS A 167 -2.05 13.58 -2.59
N ALA A 168 -1.41 14.74 -2.48
CA ALA A 168 -1.02 15.53 -3.64
C ALA A 168 -0.02 14.79 -4.57
N ALA A 169 0.91 13.99 -4.02
CA ALA A 169 1.81 13.17 -4.83
C ALA A 169 1.05 12.04 -5.54
N LEU A 170 0.11 11.40 -4.85
CA LEU A 170 -0.76 10.39 -5.45
C LEU A 170 -1.58 10.98 -6.61
N GLU A 171 -2.20 12.14 -6.41
CA GLU A 171 -2.96 12.86 -7.45
C GLU A 171 -2.10 13.21 -8.66
N CYS A 172 -0.86 13.66 -8.46
CA CYS A 172 0.10 13.96 -9.54
C CYS A 172 0.45 12.76 -10.42
N VAL A 173 0.26 11.54 -9.94
CA VAL A 173 0.54 10.31 -10.70
C VAL A 173 -0.75 9.58 -11.14
N GLY A 174 -1.89 10.26 -11.14
CA GLY A 174 -3.18 9.75 -11.61
C GLY A 174 -4.16 9.31 -10.52
N GLY A 175 -3.79 9.46 -9.25
CA GLY A 175 -4.71 9.36 -8.11
C GLY A 175 -5.12 7.95 -7.67
N HIS A 176 -4.97 6.93 -8.50
CA HIS A 176 -5.56 5.60 -8.30
C HIS A 176 -4.61 4.46 -8.64
N TYR A 177 -4.90 3.28 -8.10
CA TYR A 177 -4.36 2.01 -8.59
C TYR A 177 -4.88 1.73 -9.99
N ASN A 178 -4.03 1.22 -10.85
CA ASN A 178 -4.41 0.86 -12.22
C ASN A 178 -5.08 -0.51 -12.25
N LEU A 179 -6.36 -0.55 -12.59
CA LEU A 179 -7.18 -1.77 -12.59
C LEU A 179 -6.74 -2.83 -13.62
N ALA A 180 -5.88 -2.47 -14.57
CA ALA A 180 -5.32 -3.43 -15.55
C ALA A 180 -4.21 -4.31 -14.95
N PHE A 181 -3.69 -3.98 -13.74
CA PHE A 181 -2.55 -4.67 -13.11
C PHE A 181 -2.94 -5.42 -11.83
N VAL A 182 -4.09 -6.07 -11.81
CA VAL A 182 -4.53 -6.88 -10.66
C VAL A 182 -3.45 -7.89 -10.25
N GLY A 183 -2.99 -7.81 -8.98
CA GLY A 183 -1.89 -8.61 -8.45
C GLY A 183 -0.49 -8.00 -8.65
N ALA A 184 -0.40 -6.82 -9.25
CA ALA A 184 0.80 -5.99 -9.33
C ALA A 184 0.43 -4.48 -9.35
N GLU A 185 -0.77 -4.15 -8.87
CA GLU A 185 -1.31 -2.78 -8.84
C GLU A 185 -0.48 -1.85 -7.94
N ASP A 186 0.05 -2.39 -6.85
CA ASP A 186 0.94 -1.68 -5.94
C ASP A 186 2.30 -1.40 -6.61
N TYR A 187 2.89 -2.40 -7.24
CA TYR A 187 4.14 -2.26 -7.98
C TYR A 187 4.03 -1.18 -9.08
N GLU A 188 2.93 -1.18 -9.82
CA GLU A 188 2.66 -0.18 -10.86
C GLU A 188 2.54 1.23 -10.27
N LEU A 189 1.82 1.38 -9.15
CA LEU A 189 1.70 2.66 -8.46
C LEU A 189 3.06 3.16 -7.93
N TRP A 190 3.86 2.28 -7.32
CA TRP A 190 5.20 2.64 -6.84
C TRP A 190 6.11 3.10 -7.98
N MET A 191 6.02 2.47 -9.16
CA MET A 191 6.76 2.90 -10.34
C MET A 191 6.41 4.33 -10.74
N ARG A 192 5.12 4.68 -10.79
CA ARG A 192 4.68 6.06 -11.12
C ARG A 192 5.17 7.06 -10.07
N LEU A 193 5.08 6.71 -8.79
CA LEU A 193 5.54 7.58 -7.70
C LEU A 193 7.06 7.77 -7.74
N ILE A 194 7.84 6.70 -7.86
CA ILE A 194 9.31 6.76 -7.87
C ILE A 194 9.85 7.59 -9.05
N ILE A 195 9.18 7.58 -10.19
CA ILE A 195 9.57 8.40 -11.34
C ILE A 195 9.47 9.91 -11.01
N LYS A 196 8.47 10.32 -10.24
CA LYS A 196 8.19 11.74 -9.96
C LYS A 196 8.73 12.24 -8.62
N PHE A 197 8.77 11.37 -7.62
CA PHE A 197 9.09 11.75 -6.24
C PHE A 197 10.13 10.84 -5.63
N PRO A 198 11.03 11.36 -4.76
CA PRO A 198 11.82 10.51 -3.91
C PRO A 198 10.90 9.76 -2.94
N ILE A 199 11.33 8.55 -2.57
CA ILE A 199 10.68 7.72 -1.58
C ILE A 199 11.62 7.48 -0.41
N TYR A 200 11.07 7.26 0.78
CA TYR A 200 11.85 6.96 1.98
C TYR A 200 11.38 5.66 2.62
N ILE A 201 12.29 4.93 3.21
CA ILE A 201 12.00 3.71 3.99
C ILE A 201 12.56 3.92 5.38
N MET A 202 11.69 3.93 6.37
CA MET A 202 12.06 3.90 7.78
C MET A 202 12.65 2.54 8.14
N ASP A 203 13.68 2.55 8.96
CA ASP A 203 14.36 1.32 9.38
C ASP A 203 13.57 0.54 10.45
N GLU A 204 12.57 1.19 11.06
CA GLU A 204 11.67 0.54 12.01
C GLU A 204 10.68 -0.39 11.32
N ARG A 205 10.35 -1.49 11.99
CA ARG A 205 9.32 -2.44 11.58
C ARG A 205 7.99 -2.02 12.18
N LEU A 206 7.18 -1.33 11.38
CA LEU A 206 5.92 -0.72 11.84
C LEU A 206 4.67 -1.47 11.35
N VAL A 207 4.87 -2.60 10.68
CA VAL A 207 3.80 -3.48 10.17
C VAL A 207 4.13 -4.92 10.52
N ARG A 208 3.15 -5.65 10.98
CA ARG A 208 3.15 -7.10 11.05
C ARG A 208 2.41 -7.63 9.83
N TYR A 209 3.19 -8.09 8.84
CA TYR A 209 2.70 -8.59 7.56
C TYR A 209 2.36 -10.06 7.65
N ARG A 210 1.11 -10.44 7.38
CA ARG A 210 0.67 -11.82 7.51
C ARG A 210 1.01 -12.64 6.29
N TRP A 211 1.65 -13.78 6.53
CA TRP A 211 1.99 -14.74 5.50
C TRP A 211 1.53 -16.15 5.87
N GLU A 212 0.79 -16.80 4.98
CA GLU A 212 0.25 -18.15 5.13
C GLU A 212 0.74 -19.06 4.01
N GLU A 213 1.19 -20.29 4.34
CA GLU A 213 1.64 -21.27 3.34
C GLU A 213 0.50 -21.76 2.44
N ALA A 214 -0.69 -21.96 3.00
CA ALA A 214 -1.84 -22.57 2.34
C ALA A 214 -2.80 -21.57 1.69
N ALA A 215 -2.72 -20.28 2.06
CA ALA A 215 -3.60 -19.28 1.50
C ALA A 215 -3.28 -19.13 0.01
N GLY A 216 -4.25 -19.40 -0.81
CA GLY A 216 -4.19 -19.11 -2.25
C GLY A 216 -4.10 -17.61 -2.55
N LYS A 217 -3.33 -16.85 -1.72
CA LYS A 217 -3.08 -15.43 -1.91
C LYS A 217 -2.55 -15.20 -3.31
N ILE A 218 -2.90 -14.09 -3.91
CA ILE A 218 -2.46 -13.67 -5.25
C ILE A 218 -0.94 -13.68 -5.34
N SER A 219 -0.23 -13.47 -4.22
CA SER A 219 1.22 -13.58 -4.05
C SER A 219 1.75 -15.02 -3.82
N GLY A 220 0.87 -16.02 -3.59
CA GLY A 220 1.30 -17.41 -3.30
C GLY A 220 1.99 -18.09 -4.47
N PHE A 221 3.14 -18.72 -4.20
CA PHE A 221 4.04 -19.36 -5.15
C PHE A 221 3.48 -20.67 -5.77
N SER A 222 2.39 -20.61 -6.55
CA SER A 222 2.13 -21.70 -7.50
C SER A 222 2.82 -21.39 -8.84
N LEU A 223 3.34 -22.40 -9.54
CA LEU A 223 4.01 -22.18 -10.84
C LEU A 223 3.15 -21.35 -11.82
N GLY A 224 1.84 -21.55 -11.86
CA GLY A 224 0.92 -20.77 -12.67
C GLY A 224 0.82 -19.30 -12.23
N LYS A 225 0.87 -19.04 -10.92
CA LYS A 225 0.88 -17.68 -10.36
C LYS A 225 2.23 -17.00 -10.57
N ILE A 226 3.35 -17.73 -10.48
CA ILE A 226 4.69 -17.21 -10.79
C ILE A 226 4.73 -16.68 -12.24
N TYR A 227 4.20 -17.44 -13.20
CA TYR A 227 4.13 -16.98 -14.58
C TYR A 227 3.22 -15.77 -14.77
N ALA A 228 2.06 -15.73 -14.11
CA ALA A 228 1.16 -14.57 -14.16
C ALA A 228 1.83 -13.33 -13.53
N THR A 229 2.44 -13.45 -12.37
CA THR A 229 3.17 -12.36 -11.71
C THR A 229 4.37 -11.90 -12.53
N PHE A 230 5.14 -12.82 -13.14
CA PHE A 230 6.26 -12.47 -14.02
C PHE A 230 5.77 -11.69 -15.25
N ASN A 231 4.68 -12.11 -15.88
CA ASN A 231 4.10 -11.41 -17.02
C ASN A 231 3.59 -10.02 -16.62
N LEU A 232 2.91 -9.89 -15.47
CA LEU A 232 2.45 -8.61 -14.93
C LEU A 232 3.62 -7.68 -14.61
N GLN A 233 4.66 -8.18 -13.96
CA GLN A 233 5.87 -7.39 -13.70
C GLN A 233 6.55 -6.94 -15.00
N THR A 234 6.58 -7.79 -16.02
CA THR A 234 7.12 -7.43 -17.34
C THR A 234 6.28 -6.34 -18.01
N MET A 235 4.95 -6.42 -17.89
CA MET A 235 4.03 -5.38 -18.40
C MET A 235 4.25 -4.05 -17.64
N VAL A 236 4.37 -4.09 -16.32
CA VAL A 236 4.67 -2.89 -15.51
C VAL A 236 6.00 -2.27 -15.94
N LYS A 237 7.06 -3.09 -16.09
CA LYS A 237 8.36 -2.61 -16.56
C LYS A 237 8.30 -1.97 -17.94
N SER A 238 7.53 -2.57 -18.87
CA SER A 238 7.31 -1.98 -20.20
C SER A 238 6.59 -0.63 -20.09
N LYS A 239 5.54 -0.56 -19.28
CA LYS A 239 4.77 0.67 -19.06
C LYS A 239 5.59 1.81 -18.42
N MET A 240 6.61 1.46 -17.64
CA MET A 240 7.52 2.45 -17.07
C MET A 240 8.25 3.28 -18.14
N PHE A 241 8.62 2.68 -19.25
CA PHE A 241 9.23 3.43 -20.35
C PHE A 241 8.29 4.47 -20.95
N ASP A 242 6.97 4.17 -21.00
CA ASP A 242 5.96 5.14 -21.41
C ASP A 242 5.92 6.32 -20.43
N TYR A 243 5.84 6.07 -19.13
CA TYR A 243 5.83 7.12 -18.10
C TYR A 243 7.08 7.99 -18.13
N MET A 244 8.27 7.39 -18.33
CA MET A 244 9.53 8.14 -18.44
C MET A 244 9.60 8.97 -19.73
N SER A 245 8.98 8.52 -20.83
CA SER A 245 8.94 9.28 -22.10
C SER A 245 7.99 10.45 -22.02
N ASP A 246 6.84 10.27 -21.34
CA ASP A 246 5.84 11.32 -21.13
C ASP A 246 6.41 12.46 -20.25
N GLU A 247 7.21 12.14 -19.22
CA GLU A 247 7.88 13.17 -18.42
C GLU A 247 8.80 14.07 -19.24
N ARG A 248 9.58 13.52 -20.19
CA ARG A 248 10.41 14.36 -21.07
C ARG A 248 9.59 15.31 -21.94
N SER A 249 8.32 14.99 -22.20
CA SER A 249 7.39 15.84 -22.93
C SER A 249 6.64 16.83 -22.02
N GLU A 250 6.37 16.43 -20.75
CA GLU A 250 5.62 17.23 -19.76
C GLU A 250 6.52 18.09 -18.86
N GLU A 251 7.79 17.80 -18.66
CA GLU A 251 8.73 18.68 -17.91
C GLU A 251 8.70 20.12 -18.42
N ARG A 252 8.29 20.32 -19.68
CA ARG A 252 8.04 21.64 -20.25
C ARG A 252 6.68 22.24 -19.84
N ARG A 253 5.70 21.45 -19.32
CA ARG A 253 4.33 21.90 -19.07
C ARG A 253 3.87 21.82 -17.62
N VAL A 254 4.21 20.80 -16.84
CA VAL A 254 3.57 20.48 -15.56
C VAL A 254 4.53 20.52 -14.36
N GLY A 255 5.85 20.41 -14.57
CA GLY A 255 6.84 20.40 -13.48
C GLY A 255 6.87 21.63 -12.59
N LYS A 256 6.29 22.76 -13.04
CA LYS A 256 6.14 23.97 -12.22
C LYS A 256 4.84 23.96 -11.39
N GLU A 257 3.76 23.37 -11.85
CA GLU A 257 2.46 23.41 -11.18
C GLU A 257 2.33 22.40 -10.04
N CYS A 258 2.88 21.20 -10.18
CA CYS A 258 2.88 20.21 -9.10
C CYS A 258 3.77 20.64 -7.92
N ARG A 259 4.97 21.17 -8.20
CA ARG A 259 5.88 21.65 -7.14
C ARG A 259 5.38 22.94 -6.46
N SER A 260 4.64 23.78 -7.15
CA SER A 260 4.08 25.02 -6.58
C SER A 260 2.89 24.81 -5.64
N ARG A 261 2.28 23.62 -5.64
CA ARG A 261 1.25 23.26 -4.66
C ARG A 261 1.83 22.78 -3.32
N TRP A 262 3.15 22.65 -3.21
CA TRP A 262 3.87 22.15 -2.03
C TRP A 262 4.63 23.26 -1.28
N SER A 263 4.73 24.45 -1.82
CA SER A 263 5.23 25.66 -1.17
C SER A 263 4.05 26.50 -0.65
#